data_cffb8e7d927ad79403430346bc8a7f35
#
_entry.id   cffb8e7d927ad79403430346bc8a7f35
#
_cell.length_a   1.000
_cell.length_b   1.000
_cell.length_c   1.000
_cell.angle_alpha   90.00
_cell.angle_beta   90.00
_cell.angle_gamma   90.00
#
_symmetry.space_group_name_H-M   'P 1'
#
loop_
_entity.id
_entity.type
_entity.pdbx_description
1 polymer ?
#
loop_
_entity_poly.entity_id
_entity_poly.type
_entity_poly.pdbx_seq_one_letter_code
_entity_poly.pdbx_strand_id
1 'polypeptide(L)'
;MQFSKFGEKFTKNSGILQLMDDLGNALNSEQPINMLGGGNPARIDTVNQTYWSVFKTLAEGDMGSMAIENIGNYSTPQGDAKFIAALVDFFNRHYDWGLTTDNIALTNGSQNAFFYLFNLFGGQFEDTKQGSIDKKILLPLAPEYVGYADAHVD
;
A
#
# COMPACT_ATOMS: atom_id res chain seq x y z
N MET A 1 30.74 5.81 2.16
CA MET A 1 29.78 6.08 1.07
C MET A 1 28.91 7.22 1.53
N GLN A 2 28.67 8.23 0.69
CA GLN A 2 27.83 9.38 1.03
C GLN A 2 26.45 9.17 0.39
N PHE A 3 25.40 9.33 1.16
CA PHE A 3 24.02 9.24 0.69
C PHE A 3 23.42 10.63 0.43
N SER A 4 22.38 10.71 -0.35
CA SER A 4 21.52 11.90 -0.41
C SER A 4 20.81 12.11 0.93
N LYS A 5 20.27 13.30 1.18
CA LYS A 5 19.44 13.55 2.38
C LYS A 5 18.31 12.54 2.55
N PHE A 6 17.65 12.19 1.46
CA PHE A 6 16.61 11.16 1.45
C PHE A 6 17.20 9.77 1.75
N GLY A 7 18.35 9.42 1.16
CA GLY A 7 19.04 8.16 1.45
C GLY A 7 19.50 8.05 2.90
N GLU A 8 19.95 9.16 3.51
CA GLU A 8 20.30 9.20 4.94
C GLU A 8 19.07 8.96 5.83
N LYS A 9 17.89 9.47 5.45
CA LYS A 9 16.63 9.22 6.15
C LYS A 9 16.30 7.72 6.19
N PHE A 10 16.47 7.00 5.08
CA PHE A 10 16.22 5.56 4.97
C PHE A 10 17.27 4.69 5.68
N THR A 11 18.44 5.20 5.97
CA THR A 11 19.53 4.43 6.63
C THR A 11 19.57 4.65 8.14
N LYS A 12 18.74 5.53 8.70
CA LYS A 12 18.62 5.74 10.14
C LYS A 12 17.62 4.75 10.74
N ASN A 13 17.84 4.39 12.00
CA ASN A 13 16.85 3.65 12.76
C ASN A 13 15.56 4.47 12.84
N SER A 14 14.51 3.97 12.18
CA SER A 14 13.18 4.58 12.23
C SER A 14 12.26 3.80 13.15
N GLY A 15 11.22 4.45 13.68
CA GLY A 15 10.25 3.79 14.55
C GLY A 15 9.54 2.62 13.86
N ILE A 16 9.34 2.69 12.55
CA ILE A 16 8.73 1.59 11.80
C ILE A 16 9.66 0.36 11.71
N LEU A 17 10.96 0.55 11.52
CA LEU A 17 11.91 -0.57 11.51
C LEU A 17 11.97 -1.26 12.86
N GLN A 18 12.03 -0.51 13.97
CA GLN A 18 11.98 -1.06 15.33
C GLN A 18 10.69 -1.86 15.56
N LEU A 19 9.53 -1.31 15.17
CA LEU A 19 8.24 -2.00 15.29
C LEU A 19 8.23 -3.33 14.50
N MET A 20 8.78 -3.34 13.29
CA MET A 20 8.83 -4.54 12.46
C MET A 20 9.81 -5.58 12.99
N ASP A 21 10.94 -5.17 13.56
CA ASP A 21 11.89 -6.06 14.22
C ASP A 21 11.25 -6.69 15.48
N ASP A 22 10.56 -5.91 16.30
CA ASP A 22 9.84 -6.40 17.47
C ASP A 22 8.75 -7.41 17.10
N LEU A 23 7.99 -7.13 16.03
CA LEU A 23 7.00 -8.05 15.50
C LEU A 23 7.64 -9.35 15.00
N GLY A 24 8.73 -9.26 14.25
CA GLY A 24 9.48 -10.41 13.75
C GLY A 24 10.00 -11.28 14.91
N ASN A 25 10.58 -10.67 15.93
CA ASN A 25 11.07 -11.36 17.12
C ASN A 25 9.93 -12.04 17.90
N ALA A 26 8.79 -11.38 18.03
CA ALA A 26 7.63 -11.95 18.71
C ALA A 26 7.05 -13.16 17.98
N LEU A 27 6.96 -13.09 16.65
CA LEU A 27 6.45 -14.19 15.81
C LEU A 27 7.37 -15.42 15.84
N ASN A 28 8.66 -15.24 16.06
CA ASN A 28 9.66 -16.31 16.14
C ASN A 28 9.90 -16.80 17.59
N SER A 29 9.24 -16.22 18.59
CA SER A 29 9.38 -16.60 19.98
C SER A 29 8.68 -17.92 20.28
N GLU A 30 9.35 -18.82 21.02
CA GLU A 30 8.75 -20.05 21.55
C GLU A 30 7.83 -19.77 22.76
N GLN A 31 7.93 -18.58 23.34
CA GLN A 31 7.11 -18.19 24.49
C GLN A 31 5.86 -17.44 24.00
N PRO A 32 4.70 -17.62 24.67
CA PRO A 32 3.51 -16.85 24.34
C PRO A 32 3.73 -15.38 24.65
N ILE A 33 3.64 -14.54 23.63
CA ILE A 33 3.81 -13.09 23.72
C ILE A 33 2.48 -12.38 23.42
N ASN A 34 2.07 -11.49 24.32
CA ASN A 34 0.96 -10.59 24.09
C ASN A 34 1.46 -9.34 23.35
N MET A 35 1.28 -9.30 22.02
CA MET A 35 1.66 -8.16 21.20
C MET A 35 0.66 -7.01 21.36
N LEU A 36 1.12 -5.90 21.94
CA LEU A 36 0.34 -4.67 22.10
C LEU A 36 0.75 -3.55 21.13
N GLY A 37 1.85 -3.74 20.41
CA GLY A 37 2.38 -2.76 19.45
C GLY A 37 1.85 -2.99 18.04
N GLY A 38 2.43 -3.93 17.31
CA GLY A 38 2.02 -4.31 15.97
C GLY A 38 1.39 -5.69 15.93
N GLY A 39 0.72 -6.02 14.84
CA GLY A 39 0.13 -7.34 14.67
C GLY A 39 -0.33 -7.61 13.24
N ASN A 40 -0.58 -8.87 12.97
CA ASN A 40 -1.21 -9.29 11.72
C ASN A 40 -2.73 -9.17 11.81
N PRO A 41 -3.43 -8.99 10.68
CA PRO A 41 -4.89 -9.07 10.64
C PRO A 41 -5.40 -10.42 11.20
N ALA A 42 -6.57 -10.39 11.82
CA ALA A 42 -7.21 -11.60 12.34
C ALA A 42 -7.44 -12.61 11.22
N ARG A 43 -7.19 -13.88 11.51
CA ARG A 43 -7.53 -14.98 10.60
C ARG A 43 -8.98 -15.38 10.83
N ILE A 44 -9.78 -15.27 9.75
CA ILE A 44 -11.20 -15.65 9.76
C ILE A 44 -11.34 -16.89 8.90
N ASP A 45 -11.68 -18.03 9.49
CA ASP A 45 -11.66 -19.33 8.83
C ASP A 45 -12.54 -19.39 7.58
N THR A 46 -13.74 -18.82 7.62
CA THR A 46 -14.64 -18.77 6.47
C THR A 46 -14.05 -17.98 5.30
N VAL A 47 -13.35 -16.88 5.59
CA VAL A 47 -12.67 -16.07 4.57
C VAL A 47 -11.48 -16.84 4.00
N ASN A 48 -10.68 -17.50 4.86
CA ASN A 48 -9.56 -18.33 4.43
C ASN A 48 -10.00 -19.49 3.53
N GLN A 49 -11.13 -20.14 3.84
CA GLN A 49 -11.74 -21.18 3.00
C GLN A 49 -12.15 -20.64 1.64
N THR A 50 -12.72 -19.44 1.59
CA THR A 50 -13.07 -18.76 0.33
C THR A 50 -11.82 -18.49 -0.50
N TYR A 51 -10.77 -17.91 0.09
CA TYR A 51 -9.49 -17.71 -0.61
C TYR A 51 -8.89 -19.01 -1.12
N TRP A 52 -8.91 -20.06 -0.30
CA TRP A 52 -8.42 -21.37 -0.72
C TRP A 52 -9.18 -21.93 -1.92
N SER A 53 -10.52 -21.79 -1.95
CA SER A 53 -11.32 -22.23 -3.09
C SER A 53 -11.00 -21.45 -4.36
N VAL A 54 -10.77 -20.12 -4.24
CA VAL A 54 -10.36 -19.28 -5.37
C VAL A 54 -8.98 -19.71 -5.89
N PHE A 55 -8.00 -19.94 -5.01
CA PHE A 55 -6.68 -20.44 -5.42
C PHE A 55 -6.74 -21.77 -6.16
N LYS A 56 -7.58 -22.70 -5.70
CA LYS A 56 -7.80 -23.97 -6.43
C LYS A 56 -8.35 -23.72 -7.83
N THR A 57 -9.39 -22.88 -7.95
CA THR A 57 -9.99 -22.54 -9.24
C THR A 57 -8.98 -21.88 -10.19
N LEU A 58 -8.08 -21.01 -9.66
CA LEU A 58 -7.02 -20.40 -10.44
C LEU A 58 -5.92 -21.39 -10.84
N ALA A 59 -5.66 -22.43 -10.03
CA ALA A 59 -4.66 -23.45 -10.32
C ALA A 59 -5.16 -24.53 -11.27
N GLU A 60 -6.47 -24.75 -11.34
CA GLU A 60 -7.12 -25.83 -12.09
C GLU A 60 -7.89 -25.26 -13.29
N GLY A 61 -7.73 -25.86 -14.47
CA GLY A 61 -8.49 -25.52 -15.66
C GLY A 61 -8.03 -24.26 -16.42
N ASP A 62 -8.95 -23.69 -17.20
CA ASP A 62 -8.68 -22.56 -18.10
C ASP A 62 -8.25 -21.27 -17.39
N MET A 63 -8.59 -21.11 -16.11
CA MET A 63 -8.17 -19.94 -15.33
C MET A 63 -6.69 -20.00 -14.92
N GLY A 64 -6.07 -21.17 -14.95
CA GLY A 64 -4.63 -21.31 -14.70
C GLY A 64 -3.78 -20.57 -15.74
N SER A 65 -4.19 -20.58 -17.01
CA SER A 65 -3.49 -19.83 -18.07
C SER A 65 -3.55 -18.32 -17.83
N MET A 66 -4.69 -17.79 -17.41
CA MET A 66 -4.83 -16.36 -17.05
C MET A 66 -3.95 -15.97 -15.85
N ALA A 67 -3.85 -16.83 -14.84
CA ALA A 67 -3.00 -16.59 -13.69
C ALA A 67 -1.51 -16.53 -14.10
N ILE A 68 -1.08 -17.45 -14.98
CA ILE A 68 0.30 -17.47 -15.51
C ILE A 68 0.58 -16.23 -16.38
N GLU A 69 -0.36 -15.83 -17.23
CA GLU A 69 -0.24 -14.61 -18.02
C GLU A 69 -0.09 -13.36 -17.15
N ASN A 70 -0.87 -13.25 -16.07
CA ASN A 70 -0.79 -12.13 -15.14
C ASN A 70 0.54 -12.09 -14.37
N ILE A 71 1.16 -13.23 -14.12
CA ILE A 71 2.49 -13.30 -13.49
C ILE A 71 3.59 -12.97 -14.50
N GLY A 72 3.44 -13.38 -15.76
CA GLY A 72 4.47 -13.28 -16.80
C GLY A 72 4.47 -11.96 -17.58
N ASN A 73 3.40 -11.18 -17.54
CA ASN A 73 3.25 -9.98 -18.34
C ASN A 73 3.22 -8.71 -17.49
N TYR A 74 3.73 -7.62 -18.06
CA TYR A 74 3.56 -6.30 -17.46
C TYR A 74 2.11 -5.82 -17.60
N SER A 75 1.59 -5.25 -16.54
CA SER A 75 0.33 -4.50 -16.56
C SER A 75 0.55 -3.05 -17.03
N THR A 76 -0.53 -2.32 -17.24
CA THR A 76 -0.46 -0.87 -17.47
C THR A 76 0.07 -0.13 -16.23
N PRO A 77 0.57 1.12 -16.37
CA PRO A 77 1.04 1.89 -15.22
C PRO A 77 0.00 2.06 -14.09
N GLN A 78 -1.29 2.04 -14.43
CA GLN A 78 -2.38 2.10 -13.45
C GLN A 78 -2.66 0.76 -12.77
N GLY A 79 -2.18 -0.35 -13.33
CA GLY A 79 -2.41 -1.70 -12.85
C GLY A 79 -3.12 -2.58 -13.88
N ASP A 80 -3.55 -3.77 -13.46
CA ASP A 80 -4.30 -4.70 -14.32
C ASP A 80 -5.68 -4.14 -14.67
N ALA A 81 -5.95 -3.98 -15.97
CA ALA A 81 -7.17 -3.35 -16.47
C ALA A 81 -8.44 -4.15 -16.13
N LYS A 82 -8.35 -5.49 -16.10
CA LYS A 82 -9.50 -6.36 -15.78
C LYS A 82 -9.84 -6.25 -14.30
N PHE A 83 -8.81 -6.21 -13.45
CA PHE A 83 -9.00 -6.03 -12.01
C PHE A 83 -9.54 -4.64 -11.67
N ILE A 84 -9.05 -3.58 -12.33
CA ILE A 84 -9.59 -2.22 -12.18
C ILE A 84 -11.06 -2.18 -12.59
N ALA A 85 -11.43 -2.78 -13.73
CA ALA A 85 -12.82 -2.83 -14.18
C ALA A 85 -13.71 -3.59 -13.18
N ALA A 86 -13.24 -4.69 -12.62
CA ALA A 86 -13.95 -5.44 -11.59
C ALA A 86 -14.16 -4.64 -10.30
N LEU A 87 -13.17 -3.83 -9.89
CA LEU A 87 -13.30 -2.91 -8.74
C LEU A 87 -14.32 -1.80 -9.00
N VAL A 88 -14.30 -1.21 -10.19
CA VAL A 88 -15.30 -0.20 -10.61
C VAL A 88 -16.71 -0.77 -10.52
N ASP A 89 -16.94 -1.95 -11.11
CA ASP A 89 -18.23 -2.62 -11.06
C ASP A 89 -18.65 -2.95 -9.61
N PHE A 90 -17.72 -3.47 -8.80
CA PHE A 90 -17.98 -3.76 -7.38
C PHE A 90 -18.40 -2.51 -6.61
N PHE A 91 -17.65 -1.43 -6.69
CA PHE A 91 -17.94 -0.21 -5.93
C PHE A 91 -19.22 0.47 -6.41
N ASN A 92 -19.48 0.52 -7.71
CA ASN A 92 -20.71 1.10 -8.23
C ASN A 92 -21.94 0.29 -7.85
N ARG A 93 -21.86 -1.04 -7.86
CA ARG A 93 -22.98 -1.89 -7.42
C ARG A 93 -23.29 -1.77 -5.93
N HIS A 94 -22.27 -1.62 -5.08
CA HIS A 94 -22.46 -1.62 -3.63
C HIS A 94 -22.65 -0.24 -3.01
N TYR A 95 -22.10 0.79 -3.64
CA TYR A 95 -22.05 2.13 -3.05
C TYR A 95 -22.56 3.24 -3.97
N ASP A 96 -22.88 2.94 -5.22
CA ASP A 96 -23.37 3.91 -6.23
C ASP A 96 -22.44 5.16 -6.35
N TRP A 97 -21.12 4.94 -6.39
CA TRP A 97 -20.14 6.04 -6.42
C TRP A 97 -19.93 6.64 -7.81
N GLY A 98 -20.48 6.05 -8.85
CA GLY A 98 -20.35 6.53 -10.23
C GLY A 98 -18.90 6.53 -10.74
N LEU A 99 -18.08 5.57 -10.29
CA LEU A 99 -16.68 5.46 -10.69
C LEU A 99 -16.51 5.01 -12.14
N THR A 100 -15.40 5.43 -12.73
CA THR A 100 -14.87 4.91 -13.99
C THR A 100 -13.48 4.31 -13.76
N THR A 101 -12.93 3.66 -14.77
CA THR A 101 -11.56 3.12 -14.70
C THR A 101 -10.49 4.18 -14.47
N ASP A 102 -10.77 5.44 -14.84
CA ASP A 102 -9.86 6.57 -14.63
C ASP A 102 -9.76 7.01 -13.16
N ASN A 103 -10.68 6.55 -12.32
CA ASN A 103 -10.69 6.89 -10.89
C ASN A 103 -9.91 5.90 -10.02
N ILE A 104 -9.40 4.81 -10.61
CA ILE A 104 -8.71 3.74 -9.86
C ILE A 104 -7.31 3.52 -10.41
N ALA A 105 -6.33 3.52 -9.51
CA ALA A 105 -4.98 3.08 -9.78
C ALA A 105 -4.53 2.11 -8.67
N LEU A 106 -3.77 1.08 -9.05
CA LEU A 106 -3.26 0.07 -8.13
C LEU A 106 -1.83 0.42 -7.70
N THR A 107 -1.52 0.16 -6.45
CA THR A 107 -0.17 0.33 -5.90
C THR A 107 0.26 -0.91 -5.12
N ASN A 108 1.56 -1.06 -4.89
CA ASN A 108 2.12 -2.12 -4.07
C ASN A 108 1.92 -1.81 -2.57
N GLY A 109 0.66 -1.78 -2.16
CA GLY A 109 0.25 -1.47 -0.80
C GLY A 109 0.05 0.02 -0.54
N SER A 110 -0.59 0.33 0.59
CA SER A 110 -0.95 1.69 1.00
C SER A 110 0.25 2.61 1.23
N GLN A 111 1.40 2.07 1.67
CA GLN A 111 2.60 2.88 1.87
C GLN A 111 3.09 3.51 0.56
N ASN A 112 3.07 2.76 -0.54
CA ASN A 112 3.42 3.32 -1.84
C ASN A 112 2.39 4.36 -2.30
N ALA A 113 1.11 4.14 -2.04
CA ALA A 113 0.09 5.12 -2.33
C ALA A 113 0.34 6.43 -1.56
N PHE A 114 0.63 6.37 -0.26
CA PHE A 114 0.94 7.55 0.55
C PHE A 114 2.24 8.22 0.10
N PHE A 115 3.27 7.46 -0.27
CA PHE A 115 4.49 8.02 -0.84
C PHE A 115 4.18 8.86 -2.10
N TYR A 116 3.36 8.33 -3.02
CA TYR A 116 2.95 9.10 -4.20
C TYR A 116 2.13 10.33 -3.84
N LEU A 117 1.12 10.19 -2.99
CA LEU A 117 0.23 11.31 -2.63
C LEU A 117 0.99 12.42 -1.89
N PHE A 118 1.86 12.08 -0.95
CA PHE A 118 2.61 13.08 -0.19
C PHE A 118 3.59 13.84 -1.07
N ASN A 119 4.25 13.16 -2.02
CA ASN A 119 5.19 13.81 -2.94
C ASN A 119 4.51 14.49 -4.13
N LEU A 120 3.25 14.15 -4.45
CA LEU A 120 2.46 14.87 -5.46
C LEU A 120 1.85 16.16 -4.92
N PHE A 121 1.41 16.17 -3.67
CA PHE A 121 0.62 17.25 -3.10
C PHE A 121 1.34 18.06 -2.02
N GLY A 122 2.46 17.56 -1.49
CA GLY A 122 3.36 18.26 -0.57
C GLY A 122 4.64 18.72 -1.25
N GLY A 123 5.38 19.63 -0.59
CA GLY A 123 6.67 20.14 -1.04
C GLY A 123 6.60 21.46 -1.80
N GLN A 124 7.65 21.73 -2.56
CA GLN A 124 7.85 22.99 -3.28
C GLN A 124 7.05 23.05 -4.58
N PHE A 125 6.24 24.08 -4.72
CA PHE A 125 5.46 24.34 -5.93
C PHE A 125 5.86 25.70 -6.52
N GLU A 126 6.00 25.76 -7.84
CA GLU A 126 6.17 27.02 -8.54
C GLU A 126 4.80 27.74 -8.70
N ASP A 127 4.74 28.97 -8.23
CA ASP A 127 3.59 29.84 -8.44
C ASP A 127 4.02 31.06 -9.27
N THR A 128 3.36 31.29 -10.40
CA THR A 128 3.70 32.38 -11.33
C THR A 128 3.49 33.78 -10.75
N LYS A 129 2.71 33.89 -9.65
CA LYS A 129 2.38 35.17 -9.02
C LYS A 129 3.16 35.44 -7.73
N GLN A 130 3.51 34.37 -6.99
CA GLN A 130 4.09 34.47 -5.65
C GLN A 130 5.50 33.87 -5.54
N GLY A 131 6.03 33.30 -6.63
CA GLY A 131 7.27 32.54 -6.61
C GLY A 131 7.06 31.11 -6.09
N SER A 132 8.05 30.58 -5.36
CA SER A 132 7.95 29.22 -4.80
C SER A 132 7.06 29.19 -3.55
N ILE A 133 6.12 28.24 -3.48
CA ILE A 133 5.25 27.98 -2.34
C ILE A 133 5.57 26.60 -1.79
N ASP A 134 5.82 26.52 -0.48
CA ASP A 134 5.98 25.25 0.25
C ASP A 134 4.61 24.78 0.78
N LYS A 135 4.08 23.69 0.22
CA LYS A 135 2.82 23.10 0.65
C LYS A 135 3.04 21.95 1.60
N LYS A 136 2.38 22.01 2.73
CA LYS A 136 2.38 20.95 3.74
C LYS A 136 1.11 20.12 3.66
N ILE A 137 1.22 18.83 3.96
CA ILE A 137 0.07 17.93 4.07
C ILE A 137 -0.38 17.89 5.51
N LEU A 138 -1.65 18.20 5.73
CA LEU A 138 -2.31 18.05 7.02
C LEU A 138 -2.99 16.68 7.09
N LEU A 139 -2.58 15.84 8.03
CA LEU A 139 -3.25 14.58 8.33
C LEU A 139 -4.31 14.81 9.43
N PRO A 140 -5.48 14.15 9.34
CA PRO A 140 -6.61 14.44 10.22
C PRO A 140 -6.48 13.87 11.63
N LEU A 141 -5.60 12.93 11.84
CA LEU A 141 -5.41 12.23 13.13
C LEU A 141 -4.06 12.61 13.77
N ALA A 142 -4.02 12.53 15.11
CA ALA A 142 -2.78 12.67 15.88
C ALA A 142 -2.89 11.82 17.16
N PRO A 143 -1.99 10.85 17.38
CA PRO A 143 -0.87 10.47 16.51
C PRO A 143 -1.31 9.72 15.26
N GLU A 144 -0.57 9.91 14.17
CA GLU A 144 -0.73 9.16 12.94
C GLU A 144 0.16 7.93 12.89
N TYR A 145 0.01 7.12 11.82
CA TYR A 145 0.82 5.94 11.60
C TYR A 145 2.30 6.30 11.42
N VAL A 146 3.15 5.65 12.19
CA VAL A 146 4.60 5.96 12.25
C VAL A 146 5.31 5.88 10.90
N GLY A 147 4.84 5.01 9.99
CA GLY A 147 5.41 4.85 8.65
C GLY A 147 5.21 6.05 7.72
N TYR A 148 4.32 6.99 8.05
CA TYR A 148 4.12 8.20 7.24
C TYR A 148 5.27 9.19 7.35
N ALA A 149 6.03 9.16 8.43
CA ALA A 149 7.20 10.02 8.62
C ALA A 149 8.27 9.81 7.53
N ASP A 150 8.33 8.61 6.95
CA ASP A 150 9.33 8.24 5.95
C ASP A 150 8.78 8.30 4.51
N ALA A 151 7.52 8.67 4.32
CA ALA A 151 6.86 8.65 3.02
C ALA A 151 7.05 9.93 2.17
N HIS A 152 7.81 10.93 2.65
CA HIS A 152 8.08 12.18 1.93
C HIS A 152 9.58 12.34 1.62
N VAL A 153 9.88 12.92 0.45
CA VAL A 153 11.29 13.05 -0.04
C VAL A 153 12.06 14.17 0.69
N ASP A 154 11.38 15.24 1.14
CA ASP A 154 11.96 16.40 1.82
C ASP A 154 12.03 16.25 3.34
#